data_6fe982190c877df36ea1a621afa91ab2
#
_entry.id   6fe982190c877df36ea1a621afa91ab2
#
_cell.length_a   1.000
_cell.length_b   1.000
_cell.length_c   1.000
_cell.angle_alpha   90.00
_cell.angle_beta   90.00
_cell.angle_gamma   90.00
#
_symmetry.space_group_name_H-M   'P 1'
#
loop_
_entity.id
_entity.type
_entity.pdbx_description
1 polymer ?
#
loop_
_entity_poly.entity_id
_entity_poly.type
_entity_poly.pdbx_seq_one_letter_code
_entity_poly.pdbx_strand_id
1 'polypeptide(L)'
;HIGHTVVLNKLRQFQKLGHRVNFLIGDFTTLIGDPTGRNETRPPLSAEQIQENAKTYSAQIFKILDPDMTDVVYNSEWFHKLSPADFIRLTGQYTVARMLERDDFTKRFRGNIPISIHELLYPLCQGYDSVFLKSDVEMGGTDQKFNLLVGRELQKSYGQADQQVVITTPILEGI
;
A
#
# COMPACT_ATOMS: atom_id res chain seq x y z
N HIS A 1 0.53 9.75 -12.36
CA HIS A 1 -0.34 9.97 -13.53
C HIS A 1 -1.74 10.45 -13.08
N ILE A 2 -2.55 10.89 -14.03
CA ILE A 2 -3.88 11.48 -13.76
C ILE A 2 -4.82 10.55 -12.96
N GLY A 3 -4.67 9.24 -13.09
CA GLY A 3 -5.45 8.26 -12.31
C GLY A 3 -5.36 8.45 -10.80
N HIS A 4 -4.21 8.90 -10.29
CA HIS A 4 -4.04 9.18 -8.86
C HIS A 4 -4.92 10.34 -8.37
N THR A 5 -5.33 11.25 -9.25
CA THR A 5 -6.16 12.40 -8.87
C THR A 5 -7.53 12.01 -8.34
N VAL A 6 -8.03 10.81 -8.71
CA VAL A 6 -9.32 10.30 -8.21
C VAL A 6 -9.27 10.14 -6.69
N VAL A 7 -8.26 9.43 -6.18
CA VAL A 7 -8.06 9.24 -4.73
C VAL A 7 -7.67 10.56 -4.06
N LEU A 8 -6.74 11.34 -4.66
CA LEU A 8 -6.29 12.61 -4.10
C LEU A 8 -7.43 13.61 -3.93
N ASN A 9 -8.34 13.71 -4.90
CA ASN A 9 -9.51 14.58 -4.80
C ASN A 9 -10.46 14.12 -3.68
N LYS A 10 -10.59 12.81 -3.46
CA LYS A 10 -11.36 12.30 -2.34
C LYS A 10 -10.71 12.64 -1.00
N LEU A 11 -9.40 12.45 -0.87
CA LEU A 11 -8.64 12.88 0.31
C LEU A 11 -8.77 14.40 0.55
N ARG A 12 -8.75 15.22 -0.50
CA ARG A 12 -9.00 16.66 -0.39
C ARG A 12 -10.38 16.99 0.17
N GLN A 13 -11.41 16.19 -0.17
CA GLN A 13 -12.75 16.34 0.41
C GLN A 13 -12.73 16.08 1.92
N PHE A 14 -11.99 15.06 2.39
CA PHE A 14 -11.80 14.81 3.83
C PHE A 14 -11.08 15.99 4.52
N GLN A 15 -10.05 16.55 3.90
CA GLN A 15 -9.39 17.73 4.45
C GLN A 15 -10.34 18.93 4.61
N LYS A 16 -11.24 19.16 3.63
CA LYS A 16 -12.27 20.20 3.73
C LYS A 16 -13.25 19.99 4.89
N LEU A 17 -13.36 18.76 5.38
CA LEU A 17 -14.16 18.40 6.56
C LEU A 17 -13.34 18.40 7.86
N GLY A 18 -12.08 18.84 7.82
CA GLY A 18 -11.20 18.95 8.99
C GLY A 18 -10.34 17.73 9.30
N HIS A 19 -10.30 16.72 8.42
CA HIS A 19 -9.47 15.53 8.60
C HIS A 19 -8.03 15.77 8.14
N ARG A 20 -7.07 15.21 8.87
CA ARG A 20 -5.67 15.15 8.42
C ARG A 20 -5.47 13.96 7.48
N VAL A 21 -4.54 14.10 6.56
CA VAL A 21 -4.19 13.07 5.58
C VAL A 21 -2.76 12.59 5.79
N ASN A 22 -2.58 11.30 6.00
CA ASN A 22 -1.29 10.65 5.87
C ASN A 22 -1.09 10.24 4.40
N PHE A 23 -0.13 10.87 3.73
CA PHE A 23 0.24 10.48 2.38
C PHE A 23 1.47 9.57 2.45
N LEU A 24 1.22 8.26 2.29
CA LEU A 24 2.25 7.25 2.38
C LEU A 24 3.04 7.11 1.07
N ILE A 25 4.35 7.19 1.16
CA ILE A 25 5.29 6.82 0.11
C ILE A 25 5.90 5.47 0.46
N GLY A 26 5.62 4.46 -0.35
CA GLY A 26 6.08 3.08 -0.16
C GLY A 26 7.50 2.89 -0.68
N ASP A 27 8.48 3.61 -0.14
CA ASP A 27 9.88 3.52 -0.56
C ASP A 27 10.49 2.16 -0.23
N PHE A 28 10.17 1.57 0.91
CA PHE A 28 10.58 0.20 1.24
C PHE A 28 9.87 -0.84 0.35
N THR A 29 8.55 -0.72 0.19
CA THR A 29 7.77 -1.68 -0.61
C THR A 29 8.10 -1.61 -2.10
N THR A 30 8.67 -0.51 -2.57
CA THR A 30 9.22 -0.38 -3.94
C THR A 30 10.33 -1.39 -4.22
N LEU A 31 11.08 -1.85 -3.19
CA LEU A 31 12.08 -2.92 -3.33
C LEU A 31 11.45 -4.26 -3.76
N ILE A 32 10.21 -4.49 -3.38
CA ILE A 32 9.43 -5.67 -3.78
C ILE A 32 8.79 -5.44 -5.15
N GLY A 33 8.23 -4.25 -5.36
CA GLY A 33 7.38 -3.90 -6.49
C GLY A 33 5.95 -4.43 -6.32
N ASP A 34 4.96 -3.59 -6.65
CA ASP A 34 3.56 -3.98 -6.58
C ASP A 34 3.24 -5.01 -7.68
N PRO A 35 2.87 -6.26 -7.32
CA PRO A 35 2.53 -7.29 -8.29
C PRO A 35 1.11 -7.14 -8.86
N THR A 36 0.29 -6.18 -8.36
CA THR A 36 -1.11 -6.00 -8.75
C THR A 36 -1.28 -5.85 -10.26
N GLY A 37 -2.07 -6.74 -10.87
CA GLY A 37 -2.43 -6.70 -12.29
C GLY A 37 -1.28 -6.96 -13.26
N ARG A 38 -0.17 -7.57 -12.82
CA ARG A 38 1.01 -7.81 -13.64
C ARG A 38 1.29 -9.29 -13.86
N ASN A 39 1.85 -9.58 -15.01
CA ASN A 39 2.32 -10.93 -15.37
C ASN A 39 3.83 -11.11 -15.11
N GLU A 40 4.55 -10.04 -14.77
CA GLU A 40 6.00 -10.05 -14.57
C GLU A 40 6.40 -9.16 -13.38
N THR A 41 7.46 -9.58 -12.67
CA THR A 41 8.04 -8.82 -11.56
C THR A 41 8.77 -7.58 -12.08
N ARG A 42 8.58 -6.42 -11.43
CA ARG A 42 9.36 -5.21 -11.75
C ARG A 42 10.82 -5.37 -11.32
N PRO A 43 11.76 -4.85 -12.11
CA PRO A 43 13.11 -4.66 -11.59
C PRO A 43 13.07 -3.70 -10.38
N PRO A 44 13.83 -3.99 -9.31
CA PRO A 44 13.91 -3.11 -8.15
C PRO A 44 14.54 -1.78 -8.55
N LEU A 45 14.04 -0.68 -7.98
CA LEU A 45 14.63 0.65 -8.13
C LEU A 45 15.82 0.80 -7.18
N SER A 46 16.82 1.63 -7.55
CA SER A 46 17.89 2.00 -6.63
C SER A 46 17.38 2.97 -5.54
N ALA A 47 18.11 3.05 -4.42
CA ALA A 47 17.74 3.97 -3.33
C ALA A 47 17.69 5.43 -3.80
N GLU A 48 18.60 5.83 -4.69
CA GLU A 48 18.64 7.17 -5.27
C GLU A 48 17.41 7.44 -6.13
N GLN A 49 17.02 6.48 -6.96
CA GLN A 49 15.81 6.59 -7.78
C GLN A 49 14.55 6.69 -6.93
N ILE A 50 14.48 5.96 -5.81
CA ILE A 50 13.36 6.02 -4.86
C ILE A 50 13.28 7.41 -4.24
N GLN A 51 14.39 7.98 -3.79
CA GLN A 51 14.43 9.32 -3.20
C GLN A 51 14.05 10.42 -4.19
N GLU A 52 14.55 10.35 -5.42
CA GLU A 52 14.20 11.33 -6.45
C GLU A 52 12.71 11.27 -6.82
N ASN A 53 12.16 10.06 -6.97
CA ASN A 53 10.74 9.86 -7.18
C ASN A 53 9.90 10.41 -6.03
N ALA A 54 10.32 10.20 -4.78
CA ALA A 54 9.62 10.69 -3.59
C ALA A 54 9.51 12.23 -3.56
N LYS A 55 10.58 12.95 -3.92
CA LYS A 55 10.56 14.42 -4.04
C LYS A 55 9.55 14.88 -5.10
N THR A 56 9.56 14.20 -6.24
CA THR A 56 8.65 14.51 -7.35
C THR A 56 7.20 14.28 -6.94
N TYR A 57 6.91 13.20 -6.21
CA TYR A 57 5.56 12.91 -5.71
C TYR A 57 5.07 14.00 -4.75
N SER A 58 5.87 14.39 -3.77
CA SER A 58 5.50 15.43 -2.81
C SER A 58 5.13 16.74 -3.51
N ALA A 59 5.91 17.17 -4.49
CA ALA A 59 5.60 18.39 -5.25
C ALA A 59 4.29 18.29 -6.05
N GLN A 60 3.93 17.08 -6.51
CA GLN A 60 2.72 16.88 -7.31
C GLN A 60 1.46 16.79 -6.44
N ILE A 61 1.50 16.09 -5.29
CA ILE A 61 0.33 15.93 -4.43
C ILE A 61 -0.16 17.25 -3.86
N PHE A 62 0.75 18.17 -3.53
CA PHE A 62 0.41 19.49 -2.99
C PHE A 62 -0.24 20.43 -4.01
N LYS A 63 -0.37 20.03 -5.28
CA LYS A 63 -1.26 20.70 -6.24
C LYS A 63 -2.74 20.46 -5.93
N ILE A 64 -3.05 19.41 -5.14
CA ILE A 64 -4.42 18.98 -4.81
C ILE A 64 -4.64 19.02 -3.30
N LEU A 65 -3.74 18.41 -2.53
CA LEU A 65 -3.83 18.33 -1.07
C LEU A 65 -3.32 19.60 -0.42
N ASP A 66 -3.88 19.92 0.75
CA ASP A 66 -3.44 21.00 1.61
C ASP A 66 -2.17 20.56 2.35
N PRO A 67 -1.04 21.25 2.19
CA PRO A 67 0.19 20.87 2.86
C PRO A 67 0.11 20.99 4.40
N ASP A 68 -0.67 21.94 4.94
CA ASP A 68 -0.81 22.12 6.39
C ASP A 68 -1.63 20.99 7.05
N MET A 69 -2.39 20.24 6.25
CA MET A 69 -3.21 19.12 6.70
C MET A 69 -2.76 17.78 6.14
N THR A 70 -1.52 17.70 5.63
CA THR A 70 -0.96 16.47 5.04
C THR A 70 0.37 16.15 5.69
N ASP A 71 0.48 14.94 6.24
CA ASP A 71 1.73 14.36 6.69
C ASP A 71 2.25 13.39 5.60
N VAL A 72 3.41 13.70 5.05
CA VAL A 72 4.09 12.78 4.10
C VAL A 72 4.93 11.81 4.91
N VAL A 73 4.64 10.53 4.80
CA VAL A 73 5.27 9.47 5.58
C VAL A 73 5.89 8.41 4.66
N TYR A 74 6.97 7.80 5.11
CA TYR A 74 7.75 6.81 4.35
C TYR A 74 7.74 5.48 5.08
N ASN A 75 7.39 4.39 4.43
CA ASN A 75 7.29 3.12 5.12
C ASN A 75 8.66 2.51 5.47
N SER A 76 9.75 2.99 4.91
CA SER A 76 11.10 2.66 5.37
C SER A 76 11.32 3.04 6.84
N GLU A 77 10.62 4.06 7.37
CA GLU A 77 10.76 4.51 8.76
C GLU A 77 10.45 3.43 9.78
N TRP A 78 9.51 2.57 9.50
CA TRP A 78 9.17 1.44 10.39
C TRP A 78 9.76 0.11 9.93
N PHE A 79 9.87 -0.13 8.62
CA PHE A 79 10.44 -1.39 8.14
C PHE A 79 11.92 -1.55 8.49
N HIS A 80 12.71 -0.48 8.45
CA HIS A 80 14.13 -0.52 8.86
C HIS A 80 14.32 -0.78 10.38
N LYS A 81 13.27 -0.57 11.17
CA LYS A 81 13.30 -0.84 12.62
C LYS A 81 12.86 -2.27 12.97
N LEU A 82 12.23 -2.98 12.04
CA LEU A 82 11.84 -4.37 12.26
C LEU A 82 13.09 -5.26 12.29
N SER A 83 13.19 -6.06 13.33
CA SER A 83 14.19 -7.14 13.34
C SER A 83 13.77 -8.26 12.36
N PRO A 84 14.71 -9.11 11.91
CA PRO A 84 14.37 -10.29 11.13
C PRO A 84 13.30 -11.17 11.81
N ALA A 85 13.34 -11.27 13.14
CA ALA A 85 12.34 -12.03 13.91
C ALA A 85 10.95 -11.37 13.85
N ASP A 86 10.87 -10.03 13.87
CA ASP A 86 9.60 -9.32 13.72
C ASP A 86 9.04 -9.48 12.33
N PHE A 87 9.90 -9.45 11.31
CA PHE A 87 9.47 -9.68 9.93
C PHE A 87 8.95 -11.12 9.73
N ILE A 88 9.61 -12.14 10.33
CA ILE A 88 9.10 -13.52 10.32
C ILE A 88 7.74 -13.59 11.03
N ARG A 89 7.55 -12.91 12.17
CA ARG A 89 6.26 -12.85 12.85
C ARG A 89 5.18 -12.22 11.97
N LEU A 90 5.50 -11.15 11.25
CA LEU A 90 4.59 -10.53 10.28
C LEU A 90 4.15 -11.54 9.21
N THR A 91 5.09 -12.28 8.62
CA THR A 91 4.76 -13.29 7.58
C THR A 91 3.88 -14.42 8.12
N GLY A 92 3.98 -14.72 9.42
CA GLY A 92 3.15 -15.73 10.10
C GLY A 92 1.69 -15.29 10.35
N GLN A 93 1.33 -14.01 10.14
CA GLN A 93 -0.03 -13.53 10.37
C GLN A 93 -1.00 -13.86 9.23
N TYR A 94 -0.51 -14.35 8.11
CA TYR A 94 -1.33 -14.61 6.93
C TYR A 94 -0.91 -15.92 6.27
N THR A 95 -1.84 -16.64 5.65
CA THR A 95 -1.54 -17.92 5.02
C THR A 95 -1.34 -17.76 3.51
N VAL A 96 -0.55 -18.66 2.92
CA VAL A 96 -0.40 -18.75 1.45
C VAL A 96 -1.75 -18.98 0.78
N ALA A 97 -2.61 -19.83 1.37
CA ALA A 97 -3.95 -20.09 0.83
C ALA A 97 -4.77 -18.79 0.70
N ARG A 98 -4.77 -17.95 1.74
CA ARG A 98 -5.43 -16.64 1.72
C ARG A 98 -4.77 -15.68 0.73
N MET A 99 -3.45 -15.71 0.63
CA MET A 99 -2.72 -14.87 -0.33
C MET A 99 -3.08 -15.23 -1.78
N LEU A 100 -3.28 -16.49 -2.06
CA LEU A 100 -3.69 -16.99 -3.39
C LEU A 100 -5.16 -16.70 -3.74
N GLU A 101 -5.97 -16.12 -2.83
CA GLU A 101 -7.31 -15.61 -3.15
C GLU A 101 -7.24 -14.32 -3.98
N ARG A 102 -6.10 -13.63 -3.99
CA ARG A 102 -5.89 -12.48 -4.84
C ARG A 102 -5.90 -12.90 -6.32
N ASP A 103 -6.73 -12.23 -7.12
CA ASP A 103 -7.09 -12.66 -8.49
C ASP A 103 -5.88 -12.90 -9.40
N ASP A 104 -4.88 -12.00 -9.36
CA ASP A 104 -3.66 -12.13 -10.16
C ASP A 104 -2.78 -13.31 -9.71
N PHE A 105 -2.65 -13.54 -8.40
CA PHE A 105 -1.94 -14.71 -7.88
C PHE A 105 -2.69 -16.00 -8.22
N THR A 106 -4.02 -16.03 -8.10
CA THR A 106 -4.84 -17.18 -8.51
C THR A 106 -4.60 -17.53 -9.98
N LYS A 107 -4.67 -16.52 -10.87
CA LYS A 107 -4.48 -16.71 -12.32
C LYS A 107 -3.08 -17.22 -12.63
N ARG A 108 -2.05 -16.60 -12.05
CA ARG A 108 -0.66 -17.02 -12.25
C ARG A 108 -0.40 -18.43 -11.72
N PHE A 109 -0.87 -18.73 -10.51
CA PHE A 109 -0.70 -20.05 -9.89
C PHE A 109 -1.36 -21.16 -10.73
N ARG A 110 -2.61 -20.95 -11.17
CA ARG A 110 -3.33 -21.92 -12.02
C ARG A 110 -2.73 -22.05 -13.42
N GLY A 111 -2.16 -20.96 -13.93
CA GLY A 111 -1.49 -20.93 -15.23
C GLY A 111 -0.04 -21.41 -15.22
N ASN A 112 0.48 -21.91 -14.07
CA ASN A 112 1.89 -22.26 -13.88
C ASN A 112 2.85 -21.11 -14.23
N ILE A 113 2.41 -19.85 -14.07
CA ILE A 113 3.25 -18.66 -14.22
C ILE A 113 4.01 -18.44 -12.91
N PRO A 114 5.33 -18.29 -12.93
CA PRO A 114 6.11 -18.15 -11.72
C PRO A 114 5.65 -16.99 -10.83
N ILE A 115 5.60 -17.24 -9.51
CA ILE A 115 5.36 -16.24 -8.47
C ILE A 115 6.56 -16.31 -7.54
N SER A 116 7.30 -15.21 -7.44
CA SER A 116 8.43 -15.13 -6.51
C SER A 116 7.93 -14.91 -5.08
N ILE A 117 8.61 -15.50 -4.10
CA ILE A 117 8.21 -15.42 -2.69
C ILE A 117 8.06 -13.97 -2.21
N HIS A 118 8.97 -13.07 -2.63
CA HIS A 118 8.88 -11.65 -2.22
C HIS A 118 7.61 -10.96 -2.73
N GLU A 119 7.03 -11.39 -3.85
CA GLU A 119 5.76 -10.83 -4.34
C GLU A 119 4.59 -11.13 -3.38
N LEU A 120 4.62 -12.30 -2.71
CA LEU A 120 3.63 -12.64 -1.68
C LEU A 120 3.79 -11.81 -0.41
N LEU A 121 4.97 -11.21 -0.19
CA LEU A 121 5.22 -10.32 0.95
C LEU A 121 4.65 -8.91 0.74
N TYR A 122 4.45 -8.48 -0.51
CA TYR A 122 3.99 -7.12 -0.80
C TYR A 122 2.66 -6.77 -0.10
N PRO A 123 1.59 -7.58 -0.19
CA PRO A 123 0.33 -7.28 0.52
C PRO A 123 0.49 -7.26 2.04
N LEU A 124 1.42 -8.04 2.59
CA LEU A 124 1.70 -8.03 4.04
C LEU A 124 2.42 -6.76 4.46
N CYS A 125 3.39 -6.30 3.66
CA CYS A 125 4.07 -5.04 3.93
C CYS A 125 3.09 -3.87 3.83
N GLN A 126 2.28 -3.79 2.79
CA GLN A 126 1.24 -2.77 2.68
C GLN A 126 0.24 -2.84 3.85
N GLY A 127 -0.16 -4.05 4.25
CA GLY A 127 -1.05 -4.23 5.40
C GLY A 127 -0.40 -3.83 6.73
N TYR A 128 0.91 -4.00 6.87
CA TYR A 128 1.64 -3.55 8.06
C TYR A 128 1.75 -2.02 8.15
N ASP A 129 1.76 -1.32 7.02
CA ASP A 129 1.65 0.14 6.98
C ASP A 129 0.39 0.60 7.73
N SER A 130 -0.74 -0.09 7.53
CA SER A 130 -2.00 0.18 8.24
C SER A 130 -1.89 -0.07 9.74
N VAL A 131 -1.17 -1.12 10.15
CA VAL A 131 -0.91 -1.43 11.58
C VAL A 131 -0.10 -0.31 12.23
N PHE A 132 0.90 0.22 11.52
CA PHE A 132 1.77 1.27 12.04
C PHE A 132 1.06 2.63 12.09
N LEU A 133 0.41 3.03 11.00
CA LEU A 133 -0.21 4.35 10.87
C LEU A 133 -1.47 4.52 11.72
N LYS A 134 -2.21 3.45 11.98
CA LYS A 134 -3.46 3.46 12.77
C LYS A 134 -4.45 4.53 12.29
N SER A 135 -4.51 4.75 11.00
CA SER A 135 -5.46 5.69 10.41
C SER A 135 -6.89 5.16 10.52
N ASP A 136 -7.87 6.06 10.70
CA ASP A 136 -9.28 5.68 10.79
C ASP A 136 -9.84 5.21 9.44
N VAL A 137 -9.29 5.77 8.35
CA VAL A 137 -9.71 5.47 6.97
C VAL A 137 -8.49 5.26 6.10
N GLU A 138 -8.52 4.21 5.28
CA GLU A 138 -7.54 3.97 4.21
C GLU A 138 -8.24 3.96 2.86
N MET A 139 -7.64 4.63 1.87
CA MET A 139 -8.21 4.77 0.53
C MET A 139 -7.28 4.24 -0.55
N GLY A 140 -7.87 3.62 -1.56
CA GLY A 140 -7.16 3.20 -2.76
C GLY A 140 -8.08 3.01 -3.95
N GLY A 141 -7.52 2.63 -5.10
CA GLY A 141 -8.31 2.16 -6.23
C GLY A 141 -8.95 0.80 -5.94
N THR A 142 -9.96 0.42 -6.73
CA THR A 142 -10.61 -0.90 -6.61
C THR A 142 -9.63 -2.06 -6.83
N ASP A 143 -8.55 -1.83 -7.58
CA ASP A 143 -7.45 -2.77 -7.78
C ASP A 143 -6.66 -3.06 -6.49
N GLN A 144 -6.68 -2.13 -5.52
CA GLN A 144 -5.99 -2.25 -4.23
C GLN A 144 -6.86 -2.90 -3.13
N LYS A 145 -8.12 -3.24 -3.43
CA LYS A 145 -9.07 -3.72 -2.42
C LYS A 145 -8.54 -4.89 -1.59
N PHE A 146 -7.89 -5.87 -2.23
CA PHE A 146 -7.33 -7.01 -1.51
C PHE A 146 -6.28 -6.56 -0.48
N ASN A 147 -5.32 -5.74 -0.89
CA ASN A 147 -4.24 -5.28 -0.03
C ASN A 147 -4.78 -4.43 1.14
N LEU A 148 -5.76 -3.56 0.88
CA LEU A 148 -6.41 -2.75 1.91
C LEU A 148 -7.14 -3.62 2.96
N LEU A 149 -7.76 -4.72 2.54
CA LEU A 149 -8.41 -5.67 3.44
C LEU A 149 -7.39 -6.48 4.25
N VAL A 150 -6.23 -6.82 3.68
CA VAL A 150 -5.11 -7.41 4.44
C VAL A 150 -4.70 -6.47 5.58
N GLY A 151 -4.68 -5.15 5.36
CA GLY A 151 -4.41 -4.16 6.41
C GLY A 151 -5.36 -4.31 7.61
N ARG A 152 -6.67 -4.43 7.37
CA ARG A 152 -7.66 -4.66 8.44
C ARG A 152 -7.42 -5.96 9.19
N GLU A 153 -7.13 -7.04 8.48
CA GLU A 153 -6.84 -8.35 9.11
C GLU A 153 -5.59 -8.27 9.99
N LEU A 154 -4.53 -7.60 9.52
CA LEU A 154 -3.32 -7.40 10.29
C LEU A 154 -3.56 -6.49 11.51
N GLN A 155 -4.31 -5.40 11.39
CA GLN A 155 -4.69 -4.56 12.53
C GLN A 155 -5.35 -5.39 13.63
N LYS A 156 -6.28 -6.28 13.25
CA LYS A 156 -6.91 -7.22 14.19
C LYS A 156 -5.90 -8.17 14.82
N SER A 157 -5.02 -8.79 14.02
CA SER A 157 -3.99 -9.72 14.50
C SER A 157 -2.99 -9.05 15.44
N TYR A 158 -2.71 -7.76 15.26
CA TYR A 158 -1.87 -6.96 16.13
C TYR A 158 -2.63 -6.33 17.31
N GLY A 159 -3.89 -6.74 17.56
CA GLY A 159 -4.65 -6.36 18.73
C GLY A 159 -5.23 -4.95 18.72
N GLN A 160 -5.35 -4.33 17.54
CA GLN A 160 -6.05 -3.05 17.44
C GLN A 160 -7.55 -3.26 17.59
N ALA A 161 -8.19 -2.55 18.53
CA ALA A 161 -9.60 -2.70 18.84
C ALA A 161 -10.48 -2.30 17.65
N ASP A 162 -10.14 -1.18 17.02
CA ASP A 162 -10.85 -0.64 15.86
C ASP A 162 -9.98 -0.79 14.60
N GLN A 163 -10.52 -1.46 13.60
CA GLN A 163 -9.88 -1.57 12.30
C GLN A 163 -10.34 -0.43 11.41
N GLN A 164 -9.42 0.10 10.60
CA GLN A 164 -9.70 1.16 9.64
C GLN A 164 -10.90 0.87 8.73
N VAL A 165 -11.61 1.91 8.32
CA VAL A 165 -12.58 1.86 7.23
C VAL A 165 -11.82 1.88 5.91
N VAL A 166 -12.17 0.98 5.00
CA VAL A 166 -11.59 0.94 3.66
C VAL A 166 -12.56 1.58 2.66
N ILE A 167 -12.08 2.57 1.93
CA ILE A 167 -12.82 3.22 0.85
C ILE A 167 -12.09 2.98 -0.46
N THR A 168 -12.76 2.37 -1.43
CA THR A 168 -12.20 2.19 -2.78
C THR A 168 -12.86 3.12 -3.78
N THR A 169 -12.06 3.64 -4.70
CA THR A 169 -12.52 4.46 -5.82
C THR A 169 -12.36 3.70 -7.13
N PRO A 170 -13.23 3.94 -8.12
CA PRO A 170 -13.03 3.39 -9.46
C PRO A 170 -11.68 3.77 -10.05
N ILE A 171 -11.12 2.89 -10.86
CA ILE A 171 -9.92 3.18 -11.65
C ILE A 171 -10.32 4.07 -12.81
N LEU A 172 -9.51 5.09 -13.10
CA LEU A 172 -9.67 5.87 -14.31
C LEU A 172 -9.06 5.06 -15.47
N GLU A 173 -9.93 4.56 -16.32
CA GLU A 173 -9.50 3.80 -17.50
C GLU A 173 -8.92 4.74 -18.56
N GLY A 174 -7.84 4.30 -19.22
CA GLY A 174 -7.30 4.98 -20.39
C GLY A 174 -8.20 4.75 -21.62
N ILE A 175 -8.12 5.66 -22.59
CA ILE A 175 -8.79 5.54 -23.89
C ILE A 175 -8.04 4.53 -24.75
#